data_404d82bc54128afe5f0091a55212b52e
#
_entry.id   404d82bc54128afe5f0091a55212b52e
#
_cell.length_a   1.000
_cell.length_b   1.000
_cell.length_c   1.000
_cell.angle_alpha   90.00
_cell.angle_beta   90.00
_cell.angle_gamma   90.00
#
_symmetry.space_group_name_H-M   'P 1'
#
loop_
_entity.id
_entity.type
_entity.pdbx_description
1 polymer ?
#
loop_
_entity_poly.entity_id
_entity_poly.type
_entity_poly.pdbx_seq_one_letter_code
_entity_poly.pdbx_strand_id
1 'polypeptide(L)'
;MLWGVSVMIIALVVGHLWKNSSMGTGANGLWGLLGVVHIIKTRYLQNKPKLPVTFVSKTIGQVWSCMGIIGGSLGFVLIFISFFNNTIAIPISHISPNIIYVYFPITSIMILFMGIAGMTTGMILHSRAITVCCYVAGILGCALALLFRGPYEMVVLAGVAFVGLVLPALIIKQKEV
;
A
#
# COMPACT_ATOMS: atom_id res chain seq x y z
N MET A 1 -2.72 -13.91 -2.60
CA MET A 1 -1.37 -14.02 -3.16
C MET A 1 -1.10 -13.01 -4.28
N LEU A 2 -1.88 -12.98 -5.38
CA LEU A 2 -1.64 -12.06 -6.52
C LEU A 2 -1.46 -10.59 -6.11
N TRP A 3 -2.33 -10.05 -5.27
CA TRP A 3 -2.25 -8.66 -4.79
C TRP A 3 -0.95 -8.35 -4.05
N GLY A 4 -0.55 -9.22 -3.12
CA GLY A 4 0.69 -9.01 -2.36
C GLY A 4 1.92 -8.98 -3.28
N VAL A 5 1.98 -9.89 -4.25
CA VAL A 5 3.06 -9.94 -5.24
C VAL A 5 3.05 -8.70 -6.13
N SER A 6 1.86 -8.24 -6.59
CA SER A 6 1.75 -7.02 -7.40
C SER A 6 2.22 -5.78 -6.64
N VAL A 7 1.80 -5.62 -5.37
CA VAL A 7 2.23 -4.50 -4.52
C VAL A 7 3.74 -4.53 -4.32
N MET A 8 4.31 -5.71 -4.02
CA MET A 8 5.75 -5.89 -3.82
C MET A 8 6.55 -5.49 -5.08
N ILE A 9 6.16 -5.98 -6.26
CA ILE A 9 6.84 -5.68 -7.52
C ILE A 9 6.75 -4.18 -7.83
N ILE A 10 5.56 -3.59 -7.75
CA ILE A 10 5.36 -2.16 -8.04
C ILE A 10 6.17 -1.31 -7.06
N ALA A 11 6.18 -1.64 -5.76
CA ALA A 11 6.98 -0.92 -4.79
C ALA A 11 8.47 -0.92 -5.13
N LEU A 12 9.03 -2.09 -5.49
CA LEU A 12 10.44 -2.19 -5.88
C LEU A 12 10.75 -1.38 -7.15
N VAL A 13 9.88 -1.45 -8.15
CA VAL A 13 10.04 -0.68 -9.41
C VAL A 13 9.95 0.82 -9.14
N VAL A 14 8.96 1.27 -8.36
CA VAL A 14 8.81 2.67 -7.97
C VAL A 14 10.02 3.15 -7.20
N GLY A 15 10.51 2.39 -6.22
CA GLY A 15 11.70 2.74 -5.45
C GLY A 15 12.96 2.85 -6.33
N HIS A 16 13.13 1.92 -7.26
CA HIS A 16 14.25 1.95 -8.22
C HIS A 16 14.19 3.17 -9.15
N LEU A 17 13.02 3.45 -9.74
CA LEU A 17 12.83 4.59 -10.63
C LEU A 17 12.94 5.92 -9.87
N TRP A 18 12.43 6.01 -8.67
CA TRP A 18 12.54 7.19 -7.83
C TRP A 18 14.01 7.55 -7.56
N LYS A 19 14.84 6.52 -7.29
CA LYS A 19 16.27 6.71 -7.00
C LYS A 19 17.10 7.03 -8.25
N ASN A 20 16.83 6.36 -9.38
CA ASN A 20 17.75 6.29 -10.52
C ASN A 20 17.24 7.01 -11.78
N SER A 21 16.02 7.55 -11.78
CA SER A 21 15.48 8.23 -12.96
C SER A 21 15.17 9.70 -12.69
N SER A 22 15.06 10.50 -13.74
CA SER A 22 14.60 11.88 -13.70
C SER A 22 13.14 12.03 -13.29
N MET A 23 12.38 10.94 -13.25
CA MET A 23 10.98 10.95 -12.82
C MET A 23 10.82 11.28 -11.32
N GLY A 24 11.84 10.96 -10.49
CA GLY A 24 11.78 11.20 -9.06
C GLY A 24 10.48 10.68 -8.42
N THR A 25 9.79 11.53 -7.67
CA THR A 25 8.51 11.20 -7.03
C THR A 25 7.38 10.90 -8.01
N GLY A 26 7.49 11.32 -9.28
CA GLY A 26 6.53 11.02 -10.35
C GLY A 26 6.39 9.51 -10.63
N ALA A 27 7.41 8.71 -10.28
CA ALA A 27 7.36 7.25 -10.35
C ALA A 27 6.17 6.66 -9.54
N ASN A 28 5.65 7.38 -8.55
CA ASN A 28 4.45 6.98 -7.79
C ASN A 28 3.19 6.85 -8.66
N GLY A 29 3.15 7.44 -9.86
CA GLY A 29 2.07 7.23 -10.83
C GLY A 29 1.89 5.76 -11.23
N LEU A 30 2.94 4.94 -11.11
CA LEU A 30 2.88 3.50 -11.38
C LEU A 30 1.95 2.72 -10.44
N TRP A 31 1.58 3.28 -9.29
CA TRP A 31 0.56 2.68 -8.42
C TRP A 31 -0.79 2.53 -9.13
N GLY A 32 -1.07 3.33 -10.16
CA GLY A 32 -2.24 3.16 -11.03
C GLY A 32 -2.30 1.80 -11.73
N LEU A 33 -1.17 1.11 -11.91
CA LEU A 33 -1.14 -0.25 -12.47
C LEU A 33 -1.87 -1.26 -11.59
N LEU A 34 -2.02 -1.03 -10.29
CA LEU A 34 -2.86 -1.87 -9.43
C LEU A 34 -4.32 -1.86 -9.89
N GLY A 35 -4.81 -0.73 -10.42
CA GLY A 35 -6.14 -0.65 -11.01
C GLY A 35 -6.27 -1.57 -12.23
N VAL A 36 -5.25 -1.60 -13.08
CA VAL A 36 -5.20 -2.49 -14.26
C VAL A 36 -5.21 -3.96 -13.81
N VAL A 37 -4.38 -4.32 -12.84
CA VAL A 37 -4.36 -5.68 -12.23
C VAL A 37 -5.74 -6.05 -11.68
N HIS A 38 -6.42 -5.10 -11.04
CA HIS A 38 -7.79 -5.31 -10.54
C HIS A 38 -8.78 -5.61 -11.67
N ILE A 39 -8.75 -4.83 -12.74
CA ILE A 39 -9.63 -5.00 -13.90
C ILE A 39 -9.39 -6.38 -14.55
N ILE A 40 -8.13 -6.73 -14.79
CA ILE A 40 -7.75 -8.02 -15.38
C ILE A 40 -8.25 -9.18 -14.50
N LYS A 41 -8.01 -9.11 -13.19
CA LYS A 41 -8.47 -10.11 -12.23
C LYS A 41 -9.99 -10.23 -12.24
N THR A 42 -10.71 -9.12 -12.26
CA THR A 42 -12.18 -9.11 -12.24
C THR A 42 -12.73 -9.75 -13.51
N ARG A 43 -12.20 -9.40 -14.68
CA ARG A 43 -12.59 -10.02 -15.97
C ARG A 43 -12.26 -11.51 -16.02
N TYR A 44 -11.11 -11.91 -15.54
CA TYR A 44 -10.73 -13.32 -15.48
C TYR A 44 -11.65 -14.15 -14.57
N LEU A 45 -12.08 -13.57 -13.44
CA LEU A 45 -12.98 -14.23 -12.51
C LEU A 45 -14.43 -14.26 -12.99
N GLN A 46 -14.86 -13.33 -13.87
CA GLN A 46 -16.20 -13.34 -14.45
C GLN A 46 -16.47 -14.59 -15.29
N ASN A 47 -15.41 -15.18 -15.87
CA ASN A 47 -15.52 -16.39 -16.69
C ASN A 47 -15.45 -17.70 -15.87
N LYS A 48 -15.33 -17.61 -14.54
CA LYS A 48 -15.33 -18.78 -13.66
C LYS A 48 -16.69 -18.95 -12.98
N PRO A 49 -17.12 -20.21 -12.67
CA PRO A 49 -18.33 -20.44 -11.91
C PRO A 49 -18.26 -19.65 -10.60
N LYS A 50 -19.32 -18.86 -10.34
CA LYS A 50 -19.38 -18.02 -9.15
C LYS A 50 -19.50 -18.91 -7.93
N LEU A 51 -18.46 -18.99 -7.13
CA LEU A 51 -18.55 -19.57 -5.80
C LEU A 51 -19.54 -18.77 -4.94
N PRO A 52 -20.33 -19.43 -4.09
CA PRO A 52 -21.25 -18.73 -3.20
C PRO A 52 -20.47 -17.72 -2.35
N VAL A 53 -20.94 -16.46 -2.37
CA VAL A 53 -20.32 -15.40 -1.58
C VAL A 53 -20.71 -15.62 -0.13
N THR A 54 -19.76 -16.09 0.67
CA THR A 54 -19.96 -16.24 2.11
C THR A 54 -19.94 -14.89 2.80
N PHE A 55 -20.60 -14.77 3.95
CA PHE A 55 -20.55 -13.57 4.79
C PHE A 55 -19.10 -13.16 5.08
N VAL A 56 -18.24 -14.13 5.39
CA VAL A 56 -16.81 -13.93 5.65
C VAL A 56 -16.10 -13.27 4.47
N SER A 57 -16.28 -13.81 3.25
CA SER A 57 -15.61 -13.25 2.06
C SER A 57 -16.11 -11.84 1.73
N LYS A 58 -17.41 -11.57 1.96
CA LYS A 58 -18.00 -10.23 1.80
C LYS A 58 -17.39 -9.23 2.80
N THR A 59 -17.30 -9.61 4.07
CA THR A 59 -16.75 -8.76 5.15
C THR A 59 -15.28 -8.44 4.89
N ILE A 60 -14.47 -9.43 4.53
CA ILE A 60 -13.07 -9.21 4.16
C ILE A 60 -12.98 -8.25 2.97
N GLY A 61 -13.79 -8.46 1.94
CA GLY A 61 -13.84 -7.57 0.77
C GLY A 61 -14.18 -6.13 1.15
N GLN A 62 -15.11 -5.92 2.08
CA GLN A 62 -15.47 -4.59 2.58
C GLN A 62 -14.32 -3.91 3.32
N VAL A 63 -13.61 -4.62 4.22
CA VAL A 63 -12.45 -4.09 4.96
C VAL A 63 -11.39 -3.58 3.97
N TRP A 64 -11.03 -4.39 2.97
CA TRP A 64 -10.02 -4.01 1.98
C TRP A 64 -10.51 -2.90 1.04
N SER A 65 -11.81 -2.86 0.72
CA SER A 65 -12.38 -1.76 -0.08
C SER A 65 -12.36 -0.44 0.68
N CYS A 66 -12.75 -0.44 1.96
CA CYS A 66 -12.68 0.77 2.79
C CYS A 66 -11.24 1.29 2.89
N MET A 67 -10.26 0.40 3.11
CA MET A 67 -8.86 0.77 3.12
C MET A 67 -8.41 1.38 1.77
N GLY A 68 -8.82 0.77 0.66
CA GLY A 68 -8.50 1.27 -0.68
C GLY A 68 -9.11 2.63 -0.98
N ILE A 69 -10.35 2.86 -0.56
CA ILE A 69 -11.05 4.15 -0.72
C ILE A 69 -10.35 5.23 0.12
N ILE A 70 -10.09 4.96 1.41
CA ILE A 70 -9.44 5.94 2.30
C ILE A 70 -8.02 6.25 1.81
N GLY A 71 -7.23 5.23 1.49
CA GLY A 71 -5.87 5.40 1.00
C GLY A 71 -5.81 6.11 -0.35
N GLY A 72 -6.71 5.78 -1.28
CA GLY A 72 -6.83 6.45 -2.56
C GLY A 72 -7.25 7.92 -2.43
N SER A 73 -8.23 8.20 -1.57
CA SER A 73 -8.66 9.58 -1.29
C SER A 73 -7.55 10.41 -0.66
N LEU A 74 -6.80 9.83 0.29
CA LEU A 74 -5.65 10.49 0.90
C LEU A 74 -4.57 10.80 -0.15
N GLY A 75 -4.26 9.84 -1.01
CA GLY A 75 -3.31 10.04 -2.12
C GLY A 75 -3.76 11.16 -3.07
N PHE A 76 -5.05 11.19 -3.44
CA PHE A 76 -5.61 12.23 -4.29
C PHE A 76 -5.52 13.61 -3.65
N VAL A 77 -5.91 13.75 -2.36
CA VAL A 77 -5.81 15.01 -1.61
C VAL A 77 -4.36 15.52 -1.57
N LEU A 78 -3.39 14.63 -1.34
CA LEU A 78 -1.98 15.03 -1.30
C LEU A 78 -1.44 15.46 -2.66
N ILE A 79 -1.83 14.80 -3.75
CA ILE A 79 -1.49 15.22 -5.12
C ILE A 79 -2.09 16.60 -5.39
N PHE A 80 -3.36 16.81 -5.00
CA PHE A 80 -4.05 18.07 -5.18
C PHE A 80 -3.36 19.20 -4.40
N ILE A 81 -3.05 19.00 -3.12
CA ILE A 81 -2.32 19.98 -2.30
C ILE A 81 -0.95 20.29 -2.92
N SER A 82 -0.20 19.25 -3.37
CA SER A 82 1.09 19.43 -4.01
C SER A 82 0.99 20.27 -5.29
N PHE A 83 -0.03 20.02 -6.10
CA PHE A 83 -0.29 20.79 -7.32
C PHE A 83 -0.58 22.26 -7.02
N PHE A 84 -1.44 22.55 -6.03
CA PHE A 84 -1.76 23.91 -5.64
C PHE A 84 -0.58 24.64 -4.99
N ASN A 85 0.20 23.97 -4.15
CA ASN A 85 1.40 24.57 -3.55
C ASN A 85 2.45 24.97 -4.60
N ASN A 86 2.58 24.21 -5.69
CA ASN A 86 3.46 24.58 -6.81
C ASN A 86 2.89 25.72 -7.67
N THR A 87 1.56 25.90 -7.67
CA THR A 87 0.90 26.96 -8.44
C THR A 87 0.79 28.26 -7.63
N ILE A 88 0.71 28.18 -6.30
CA ILE A 88 0.76 29.30 -5.38
C ILE A 88 2.20 29.36 -4.81
N ALA A 89 3.15 29.68 -5.68
CA ALA A 89 4.44 30.17 -5.22
C ALA A 89 4.17 31.55 -4.58
N ILE A 90 3.81 31.58 -3.31
CA ILE A 90 3.81 32.79 -2.51
C ILE A 90 5.28 33.21 -2.41
N PRO A 91 5.71 34.31 -3.01
CA PRO A 91 7.04 34.81 -2.83
C PRO A 91 7.15 35.31 -1.40
N ILE A 92 7.45 34.42 -0.46
CA ILE A 92 7.80 34.79 0.92
C ILE A 92 9.25 35.29 0.86
N SER A 93 9.43 36.41 0.20
CA SER A 93 10.73 37.06 0.00
C SER A 93 11.34 37.67 1.26
N HIS A 94 10.71 37.53 2.41
CA HIS A 94 11.14 38.19 3.64
C HIS A 94 11.24 37.26 4.88
N ILE A 95 11.00 35.96 4.76
CA ILE A 95 11.15 35.03 5.87
C ILE A 95 12.19 33.99 5.49
N SER A 96 13.31 34.02 6.20
CA SER A 96 14.42 33.05 6.31
C SER A 96 14.41 31.83 5.37
N PRO A 97 15.55 31.40 4.79
CA PRO A 97 15.66 30.34 3.78
C PRO A 97 15.36 28.92 4.27
N ASN A 98 14.75 28.76 5.43
CA ASN A 98 14.30 27.49 5.93
C ASN A 98 12.90 27.18 5.36
N ILE A 99 12.87 26.72 4.11
CA ILE A 99 11.68 26.07 3.56
C ILE A 99 11.46 24.81 4.41
N ILE A 100 10.49 24.88 5.33
CA ILE A 100 10.03 23.71 6.07
C ILE A 100 9.31 22.82 5.08
N TYR A 101 10.03 21.86 4.51
CA TYR A 101 9.40 20.77 3.78
C TYR A 101 8.62 19.93 4.79
N VAL A 102 7.31 20.12 4.84
CA VAL A 102 6.44 19.25 5.63
C VAL A 102 6.46 17.87 4.97
N TYR A 103 7.31 17.00 5.50
CA TYR A 103 7.34 15.60 5.09
C TYR A 103 6.07 14.92 5.60
N PHE A 104 5.23 14.49 4.68
CA PHE A 104 4.04 13.72 5.01
C PHE A 104 4.34 12.22 4.80
N PRO A 105 4.35 11.40 5.86
CA PRO A 105 4.77 10.00 5.79
C PRO A 105 3.67 9.09 5.23
N ILE A 106 3.28 9.32 3.97
CA ILE A 106 2.18 8.59 3.33
C ILE A 106 2.43 7.08 3.28
N THR A 107 3.66 6.67 3.02
CA THR A 107 4.05 5.25 2.95
C THR A 107 3.86 4.57 4.30
N SER A 108 4.26 5.21 5.39
CA SER A 108 4.10 4.68 6.75
C SER A 108 2.63 4.53 7.11
N ILE A 109 1.80 5.51 6.74
CA ILE A 109 0.34 5.46 6.97
C ILE A 109 -0.29 4.32 6.16
N MET A 110 0.10 4.16 4.90
CA MET A 110 -0.40 3.07 4.06
C MET A 110 0.01 1.70 4.59
N ILE A 111 1.23 1.55 5.11
CA ILE A 111 1.71 0.34 5.77
C ILE A 111 0.85 0.03 7.00
N LEU A 112 0.55 1.03 7.81
CA LEU A 112 -0.28 0.86 9.00
C LEU A 112 -1.70 0.40 8.62
N PHE A 113 -2.31 1.00 7.60
CA PHE A 113 -3.62 0.58 7.09
C PHE A 113 -3.60 -0.85 6.57
N MET A 114 -2.55 -1.25 5.84
CA MET A 114 -2.38 -2.65 5.40
C MET A 114 -2.25 -3.59 6.59
N GLY A 115 -1.54 -3.20 7.62
CA GLY A 115 -1.41 -3.97 8.87
C GLY A 115 -2.76 -4.17 9.55
N ILE A 116 -3.55 -3.11 9.71
CA ILE A 116 -4.88 -3.16 10.32
C ILE A 116 -5.84 -4.04 9.49
N ALA A 117 -5.90 -3.84 8.17
CA ALA A 117 -6.78 -4.62 7.31
C ALA A 117 -6.39 -6.11 7.30
N GLY A 118 -5.10 -6.40 7.26
CA GLY A 118 -4.59 -7.77 7.32
C GLY A 118 -4.83 -8.43 8.68
N MET A 119 -4.62 -7.71 9.79
CA MET A 119 -4.89 -8.20 11.14
C MET A 119 -6.39 -8.49 11.32
N THR A 120 -7.27 -7.59 10.88
CA THR A 120 -8.72 -7.80 10.91
C THR A 120 -9.12 -9.02 10.08
N THR A 121 -8.52 -9.19 8.89
CA THR A 121 -8.71 -10.39 8.05
C THR A 121 -8.28 -11.66 8.79
N GLY A 122 -7.13 -11.63 9.47
CA GLY A 122 -6.63 -12.76 10.26
C GLY A 122 -7.56 -13.14 11.42
N MET A 123 -8.15 -12.13 12.10
CA MET A 123 -9.14 -12.36 13.16
C MET A 123 -10.43 -12.99 12.60
N ILE A 124 -10.95 -12.49 11.48
CA ILE A 124 -12.15 -13.02 10.82
C ILE A 124 -11.94 -14.47 10.38
N LEU A 125 -10.75 -14.80 9.89
CA LEU A 125 -10.38 -16.16 9.45
C LEU A 125 -9.92 -17.06 10.62
N HIS A 126 -9.90 -16.57 11.86
CA HIS A 126 -9.35 -17.26 13.02
C HIS A 126 -7.92 -17.78 12.80
N SER A 127 -7.13 -17.09 11.98
CA SER A 127 -5.76 -17.47 11.65
C SER A 127 -4.74 -16.64 12.42
N ARG A 128 -4.17 -17.21 13.48
CA ARG A 128 -3.11 -16.57 14.28
C ARG A 128 -1.90 -16.17 13.44
N ALA A 129 -1.53 -16.96 12.44
CA ALA A 129 -0.39 -16.67 11.57
C ALA A 129 -0.61 -15.37 10.80
N ILE A 130 -1.78 -15.18 10.17
CA ILE A 130 -2.10 -13.94 9.43
C ILE A 130 -2.10 -12.76 10.40
N THR A 131 -2.78 -12.90 11.55
CA THR A 131 -2.91 -11.82 12.53
C THR A 131 -1.54 -11.35 13.01
N VAL A 132 -0.65 -12.27 13.42
CA VAL A 132 0.69 -11.94 13.92
C VAL A 132 1.57 -11.37 12.82
N CYS A 133 1.60 -11.96 11.63
CA CYS A 133 2.39 -11.45 10.51
C CYS A 133 1.99 -10.03 10.12
N CYS A 134 0.67 -9.76 10.03
CA CYS A 134 0.19 -8.43 9.67
C CYS A 134 0.40 -7.40 10.79
N TYR A 135 0.29 -7.80 12.05
CA TYR A 135 0.58 -6.94 13.19
C TYR A 135 2.06 -6.52 13.19
N VAL A 136 2.96 -7.49 13.11
CA VAL A 136 4.40 -7.23 13.10
C VAL A 136 4.80 -6.42 11.86
N ALA A 137 4.34 -6.80 10.67
CA ALA A 137 4.62 -6.09 9.44
C ALA A 137 4.07 -4.67 9.45
N GLY A 138 2.87 -4.44 10.01
CA GLY A 138 2.25 -3.12 10.11
C GLY A 138 3.03 -2.18 11.03
N ILE A 139 3.36 -2.61 12.25
CA ILE A 139 4.03 -1.77 13.24
C ILE A 139 5.51 -1.57 12.90
N LEU A 140 6.27 -2.66 12.71
CA LEU A 140 7.69 -2.55 12.40
C LEU A 140 7.92 -1.91 11.03
N GLY A 141 7.10 -2.25 10.03
CA GLY A 141 7.17 -1.64 8.72
C GLY A 141 6.88 -0.14 8.74
N CYS A 142 5.87 0.30 9.52
CA CYS A 142 5.59 1.72 9.72
C CYS A 142 6.79 2.44 10.37
N ALA A 143 7.36 1.89 11.43
CA ALA A 143 8.53 2.45 12.10
C ALA A 143 9.75 2.52 11.15
N LEU A 144 10.03 1.44 10.41
CA LEU A 144 11.13 1.42 9.45
C LEU A 144 10.92 2.42 8.30
N ALA A 145 9.70 2.58 7.79
CA ALA A 145 9.42 3.56 6.75
C ALA A 145 9.59 5.01 7.23
N LEU A 146 9.37 5.28 8.52
CA LEU A 146 9.68 6.59 9.11
C LEU A 146 11.18 6.84 9.25
N LEU A 147 11.98 5.78 9.47
CA LEU A 147 13.44 5.87 9.60
C LEU A 147 14.12 5.97 8.23
N PHE A 148 13.68 5.15 7.26
CA PHE A 148 14.25 5.08 5.92
C PHE A 148 13.46 5.95 4.93
N ARG A 149 13.64 7.26 4.98
CA ARG A 149 12.93 8.24 4.15
C ARG A 149 13.32 8.15 2.67
N GLY A 150 12.40 8.56 1.79
CA GLY A 150 12.62 8.67 0.35
C GLY A 150 12.50 7.31 -0.39
N PRO A 151 13.34 7.03 -1.40
CA PRO A 151 13.19 5.81 -2.22
C PRO A 151 13.24 4.50 -1.43
N TYR A 152 13.91 4.50 -0.28
CA TYR A 152 14.03 3.31 0.58
C TYR A 152 12.73 2.94 1.28
N GLU A 153 11.80 3.88 1.45
CA GLU A 153 10.45 3.57 1.95
C GLU A 153 9.74 2.53 1.09
N MET A 154 10.00 2.54 -0.22
CA MET A 154 9.41 1.58 -1.16
C MET A 154 9.96 0.16 -0.96
N VAL A 155 11.22 0.04 -0.56
CA VAL A 155 11.82 -1.25 -0.20
C VAL A 155 11.18 -1.80 1.09
N VAL A 156 10.96 -0.92 2.07
CA VAL A 156 10.25 -1.28 3.31
C VAL A 156 8.82 -1.74 2.98
N LEU A 157 8.10 -0.99 2.15
CA LEU A 157 6.75 -1.34 1.72
C LEU A 157 6.71 -2.70 0.99
N ALA A 158 7.69 -2.99 0.14
CA ALA A 158 7.81 -4.30 -0.52
C ALA A 158 8.01 -5.43 0.51
N GLY A 159 8.87 -5.23 1.51
CA GLY A 159 9.07 -6.17 2.60
C GLY A 159 7.81 -6.42 3.43
N VAL A 160 7.07 -5.35 3.75
CA VAL A 160 5.78 -5.43 4.44
C VAL A 160 4.75 -6.19 3.62
N ALA A 161 4.65 -5.93 2.31
CA ALA A 161 3.74 -6.66 1.43
C ALA A 161 4.10 -8.15 1.35
N PHE A 162 5.39 -8.48 1.36
CA PHE A 162 5.85 -9.86 1.41
C PHE A 162 5.43 -10.55 2.72
N VAL A 163 5.80 -9.98 3.86
CA VAL A 163 5.54 -10.57 5.19
C VAL A 163 4.06 -10.58 5.54
N GLY A 164 3.33 -9.50 5.22
CA GLY A 164 1.92 -9.36 5.59
C GLY A 164 0.93 -10.01 4.62
N LEU A 165 1.25 -10.12 3.35
CA LEU A 165 0.30 -10.60 2.33
C LEU A 165 0.74 -11.90 1.64
N VAL A 166 2.03 -12.02 1.28
CA VAL A 166 2.52 -13.18 0.51
C VAL A 166 2.80 -14.36 1.43
N LEU A 167 3.55 -14.15 2.49
CA LEU A 167 3.95 -15.20 3.41
C LEU A 167 2.76 -15.93 4.06
N PRO A 168 1.75 -15.25 4.62
CA PRO A 168 0.57 -15.91 5.17
C PRO A 168 -0.21 -16.70 4.13
N ALA A 169 -0.31 -16.19 2.90
CA ALA A 169 -0.98 -16.92 1.82
C ALA A 169 -0.26 -18.21 1.43
N LEU A 170 1.07 -18.24 1.51
CA LEU A 170 1.88 -19.45 1.29
C LEU A 170 1.69 -20.46 2.41
N ILE A 171 1.70 -20.01 3.68
CA ILE A 171 1.51 -20.87 4.85
C ILE A 171 0.14 -21.57 4.81
N ILE A 172 -0.92 -20.82 4.44
CA ILE A 172 -2.27 -21.40 4.34
C ILE A 172 -2.31 -22.45 3.24
N LYS A 173 -1.77 -22.15 2.06
CA LYS A 173 -1.75 -23.08 0.93
C LYS A 173 -1.02 -24.38 1.25
N GLN A 174 0.03 -24.34 2.05
CA GLN A 174 0.75 -25.55 2.47
C GLN A 174 -0.04 -26.45 3.44
N LYS A 175 -1.01 -25.88 4.17
CA LYS A 175 -1.86 -26.64 5.11
C LYS A 175 -3.07 -27.31 4.44
N GLU A 176 -3.38 -26.92 3.20
CA GLU A 176 -4.50 -27.46 2.42
C GLU A 176 -4.05 -28.62 1.50
N VAL A 177 -2.75 -28.93 1.43
CA VAL A 177 -2.15 -30.05 0.73
C VAL A 177 -1.75 -31.13 1.74
#